data_93016049ac6d731c0cc9c8e9682248c1
#
_entry.id   93016049ac6d731c0cc9c8e9682248c1
#
_cell.length_a   1.000
_cell.length_b   1.000
_cell.length_c   1.000
_cell.angle_alpha   90.00
_cell.angle_beta   90.00
_cell.angle_gamma   90.00
#
_symmetry.space_group_name_H-M   'P 1'
#
loop_
_entity.id
_entity.type
_entity.pdbx_description
1 polymer ?
#
loop_
_entity_poly.entity_id
_entity_poly.type
_entity_poly.pdbx_seq_one_letter_code
_entity_poly.pdbx_strand_id
1 'polypeptide(L)'
;MTTDQAMTTDQATTTRSVPPGARLLRGERDWWFLGPGGVARLGDRHVTADGVLRPEAADRLRDSGMFTPARVRAYALTVLTSTHCNLGCGYCFQNTAQDEAGGSRPPRIARTRLSSATITSILGFTERQMAAVGLEKLRILLFGGEPLLNPRGCLELLERAADIAPTSAWMISNATLLTPSLARRLSDRGLTSIQVTFDGDRADHDRIRVGRADGSGTFDKIVRNIVKASEVSPIQWTLRVNVSQETFHGVDALIDRLVGAVDPARCTLYFARVGDVGVGYANSLLHTGELSAAFTRWQRRALDLGFTVSRPGARKTCVTCGHADGRYGAVVSADGTLASCWETAGKPDWEVGTVTDGYRPGAETRDRWIACQDLYRFDENARTLARFRDVVDTALLDHLHETGRL
;
A
#
# COMPACT_ATOMS: atom_id res chain seq x y z
N MET A 1 51.94 -49.52 -6.60
CA MET A 1 52.26 -48.09 -6.70
C MET A 1 50.97 -47.32 -6.43
N THR A 2 50.77 -46.97 -5.20
CA THR A 2 49.65 -46.28 -4.64
C THR A 2 49.98 -44.77 -4.64
N THR A 3 49.22 -43.99 -5.34
CA THR A 3 49.25 -42.53 -5.27
C THR A 3 48.05 -42.04 -4.47
N ASP A 4 48.41 -41.57 -3.32
CA ASP A 4 47.57 -40.87 -2.33
C ASP A 4 47.20 -39.51 -2.91
N GLN A 5 45.89 -39.27 -3.15
CA GLN A 5 45.36 -37.92 -3.47
C GLN A 5 44.77 -37.35 -2.22
N ALA A 6 45.49 -36.38 -1.66
CA ALA A 6 45.02 -35.55 -0.56
C ALA A 6 43.76 -34.80 -0.96
N MET A 7 42.68 -35.07 -0.24
CA MET A 7 41.46 -34.26 -0.24
C MET A 7 41.77 -32.93 0.43
N THR A 8 41.86 -31.85 -0.35
CA THR A 8 41.78 -30.49 0.13
C THR A 8 40.34 -30.23 0.60
N THR A 9 40.18 -30.12 1.88
CA THR A 9 38.96 -29.59 2.53
C THR A 9 38.80 -28.13 2.16
N ASP A 10 37.94 -27.88 1.18
CA ASP A 10 37.44 -26.55 0.85
C ASP A 10 36.54 -26.08 2.01
N GLN A 11 37.11 -25.22 2.86
CA GLN A 11 36.33 -24.51 3.88
C GLN A 11 35.38 -23.57 3.17
N ALA A 12 34.16 -24.05 2.93
CA ALA A 12 33.05 -23.22 2.53
C ALA A 12 32.84 -22.16 3.61
N THR A 13 33.40 -20.99 3.38
CA THR A 13 33.09 -19.75 4.11
C THR A 13 31.61 -19.47 3.90
N THR A 14 30.77 -19.92 4.83
CA THR A 14 29.36 -19.60 4.86
C THR A 14 29.26 -18.09 5.01
N THR A 15 29.17 -17.37 3.91
CA THR A 15 28.78 -15.95 3.90
C THR A 15 27.47 -15.88 4.63
N ARG A 16 27.48 -15.37 5.87
CA ARG A 16 26.29 -15.18 6.71
C ARG A 16 25.40 -14.16 6.01
N SER A 17 24.47 -14.64 5.19
CA SER A 17 23.66 -13.84 4.30
C SER A 17 22.75 -12.89 5.09
N VAL A 18 22.69 -11.65 4.64
CA VAL A 18 21.72 -10.65 5.09
C VAL A 18 20.30 -11.17 4.77
N PRO A 19 19.32 -10.99 5.67
CA PRO A 19 17.98 -11.53 5.47
C PRO A 19 17.33 -10.98 4.20
N PRO A 20 16.49 -11.79 3.53
CA PRO A 20 15.76 -11.34 2.34
C PRO A 20 15.01 -10.04 2.59
N GLY A 21 15.08 -9.12 1.65
CA GLY A 21 14.43 -7.82 1.73
C GLY A 21 15.14 -6.77 2.59
N ALA A 22 16.18 -7.13 3.35
CA ALA A 22 16.99 -6.14 4.04
C ALA A 22 17.77 -5.25 3.05
N ARG A 23 18.04 -4.02 3.50
CA ARG A 23 18.74 -3.01 2.70
C ARG A 23 19.84 -2.36 3.53
N LEU A 24 20.96 -2.07 2.92
CA LEU A 24 22.04 -1.29 3.53
C LEU A 24 22.24 -0.05 2.67
N LEU A 25 21.97 1.12 3.24
CA LEU A 25 21.94 2.40 2.53
C LEU A 25 23.02 3.33 3.06
N ARG A 26 23.77 4.00 2.18
CA ARG A 26 24.74 5.02 2.55
C ARG A 26 24.02 6.35 2.80
N GLY A 27 24.02 6.84 4.04
CA GLY A 27 23.59 8.18 4.42
C GLY A 27 24.71 9.22 4.25
N GLU A 28 24.44 10.47 4.62
CA GLU A 28 25.42 11.57 4.54
C GLU A 28 26.65 11.33 5.43
N ARG A 29 26.45 10.80 6.64
CA ARG A 29 27.51 10.58 7.63
C ARG A 29 27.72 9.11 7.98
N ASP A 30 26.64 8.32 8.00
CA ASP A 30 26.58 6.95 8.48
C ASP A 30 25.91 6.03 7.47
N TRP A 31 25.78 4.77 7.83
CA TRP A 31 25.01 3.78 7.08
C TRP A 31 23.69 3.48 7.79
N TRP A 32 22.68 3.18 7.01
CA TRP A 32 21.38 2.73 7.49
C TRP A 32 21.16 1.26 7.14
N PHE A 33 21.01 0.42 8.15
CA PHE A 33 20.55 -0.95 7.96
C PHE A 33 19.03 -1.00 8.17
N LEU A 34 18.31 -1.44 7.15
CA LEU A 34 16.86 -1.63 7.17
C LEU A 34 16.57 -3.12 7.13
N GLY A 35 16.43 -3.72 8.29
CA GLY A 35 16.12 -5.15 8.44
C GLY A 35 14.64 -5.40 8.67
N PRO A 36 14.22 -6.67 8.58
CA PRO A 36 12.84 -7.05 8.87
C PRO A 36 12.43 -6.76 10.32
N GLY A 37 13.37 -6.70 11.26
CA GLY A 37 13.13 -6.37 12.67
C GLY A 37 13.16 -4.87 12.98
N GLY A 38 13.63 -4.01 12.07
CA GLY A 38 13.70 -2.56 12.30
C GLY A 38 14.76 -1.85 11.48
N VAL A 39 15.09 -0.63 11.91
CA VAL A 39 16.09 0.24 11.31
C VAL A 39 17.22 0.48 12.32
N ALA A 40 18.48 0.40 11.87
CA ALA A 40 19.65 0.68 12.68
C ALA A 40 20.64 1.58 11.94
N ARG A 41 21.26 2.50 12.68
CA ARG A 41 22.35 3.34 12.21
C ARG A 41 23.70 2.65 12.48
N LEU A 42 24.59 2.65 11.50
CA LEU A 42 25.90 1.99 11.57
C LEU A 42 26.99 2.95 11.11
N GLY A 43 28.06 3.11 11.91
CA GLY A 43 29.25 3.85 11.47
C GLY A 43 30.06 3.08 10.44
N ASP A 44 30.96 3.75 9.72
CA ASP A 44 31.78 3.21 8.64
C ASP A 44 32.59 1.96 9.06
N ARG A 45 33.02 1.87 10.30
CA ARG A 45 33.73 0.70 10.84
C ARG A 45 32.95 -0.62 10.76
N HIS A 46 31.64 -0.57 10.55
CA HIS A 46 30.76 -1.73 10.51
C HIS A 46 30.44 -2.19 9.07
N VAL A 47 30.87 -1.42 8.10
CA VAL A 47 30.63 -1.68 6.67
C VAL A 47 31.96 -1.67 5.92
N THR A 48 32.11 -2.51 4.91
CA THR A 48 33.30 -2.51 4.04
C THR A 48 33.21 -1.36 3.03
N ALA A 49 34.33 -1.05 2.35
CA ALA A 49 34.36 -0.05 1.28
C ALA A 49 33.37 -0.37 0.15
N ASP A 50 33.11 -1.65 -0.10
CA ASP A 50 32.17 -2.14 -1.12
C ASP A 50 30.70 -2.14 -0.64
N GLY A 51 30.41 -1.58 0.53
CA GLY A 51 29.05 -1.49 1.05
C GLY A 51 28.47 -2.81 1.59
N VAL A 52 29.33 -3.68 2.15
CA VAL A 52 28.91 -4.96 2.74
C VAL A 52 29.06 -4.90 4.25
N LEU A 53 28.10 -5.46 5.00
CA LEU A 53 28.21 -5.59 6.45
C LEU A 53 29.40 -6.46 6.85
N ARG A 54 30.21 -5.99 7.79
CA ARG A 54 31.25 -6.81 8.40
C ARG A 54 30.61 -7.91 9.27
N PRO A 55 31.24 -9.09 9.38
CA PRO A 55 30.69 -10.24 10.12
C PRO A 55 30.24 -9.89 11.54
N GLU A 56 31.05 -9.15 12.28
CA GLU A 56 30.75 -8.78 13.67
C GLU A 56 29.55 -7.80 13.76
N ALA A 57 29.35 -6.97 12.75
CA ALA A 57 28.19 -6.09 12.67
C ALA A 57 26.92 -6.88 12.34
N ALA A 58 27.03 -7.84 11.41
CA ALA A 58 25.92 -8.73 11.06
C ALA A 58 25.49 -9.59 12.24
N ASP A 59 26.44 -10.11 13.03
CA ASP A 59 26.13 -10.89 14.24
C ASP A 59 25.41 -10.04 15.29
N ARG A 60 25.90 -8.84 15.58
CA ARG A 60 25.21 -7.90 16.50
C ARG A 60 23.79 -7.53 16.05
N LEU A 61 23.59 -7.28 14.74
CA LEU A 61 22.27 -7.00 14.20
C LEU A 61 21.33 -8.21 14.35
N ARG A 62 21.85 -9.41 14.17
CA ARG A 62 21.09 -10.66 14.37
C ARG A 62 20.71 -10.83 15.82
N ASP A 63 21.67 -10.69 16.75
CA ASP A 63 21.44 -10.82 18.18
C ASP A 63 20.46 -9.77 18.73
N SER A 64 20.46 -8.58 18.15
CA SER A 64 19.48 -7.52 18.48
C SER A 64 18.10 -7.73 17.82
N GLY A 65 17.88 -8.82 17.11
CA GLY A 65 16.60 -9.13 16.45
C GLY A 65 16.35 -8.39 15.13
N MET A 66 17.30 -7.62 14.62
CA MET A 66 17.13 -6.87 13.37
C MET A 66 16.94 -7.78 12.15
N PHE A 67 17.35 -9.04 12.23
CA PHE A 67 17.19 -10.04 11.18
C PHE A 67 15.89 -10.84 11.33
N THR A 68 15.15 -10.67 12.42
CA THR A 68 13.95 -11.45 12.72
C THR A 68 12.73 -10.82 12.05
N PRO A 69 12.05 -11.54 11.14
CA PRO A 69 10.82 -11.06 10.56
C PRO A 69 9.72 -10.87 11.61
N ALA A 70 8.98 -9.79 11.51
CA ALA A 70 7.78 -9.64 12.32
C ALA A 70 6.79 -10.77 12.01
N ARG A 71 6.29 -11.44 13.06
CA ARG A 71 5.25 -12.46 12.91
C ARG A 71 3.98 -11.83 12.34
N VAL A 72 3.35 -12.51 11.40
CA VAL A 72 1.99 -12.18 10.99
C VAL A 72 1.07 -12.45 12.19
N ARG A 73 0.35 -11.41 12.65
CA ARG A 73 -0.49 -11.48 13.86
C ARG A 73 -1.98 -11.40 13.57
N ALA A 74 -2.34 -11.07 12.34
CA ALA A 74 -3.72 -10.92 11.94
C ALA A 74 -3.89 -11.40 10.49
N TYR A 75 -5.02 -11.99 10.19
CA TYR A 75 -5.42 -12.29 8.82
C TYR A 75 -5.80 -11.00 8.10
N ALA A 76 -5.24 -10.77 6.93
CA ALA A 76 -5.47 -9.54 6.16
C ALA A 76 -6.55 -9.77 5.10
N LEU A 77 -7.74 -9.25 5.32
CA LEU A 77 -8.87 -9.38 4.41
C LEU A 77 -9.11 -8.07 3.67
N THR A 78 -8.93 -8.06 2.35
CA THR A 78 -9.33 -6.96 1.49
C THR A 78 -10.67 -7.29 0.84
N VAL A 79 -11.67 -6.42 1.00
CA VAL A 79 -13.02 -6.63 0.43
C VAL A 79 -13.41 -5.44 -0.43
N LEU A 80 -13.70 -5.71 -1.70
CA LEU A 80 -14.33 -4.74 -2.58
C LEU A 80 -15.82 -4.67 -2.24
N THR A 81 -16.24 -3.65 -1.51
CA THR A 81 -17.65 -3.51 -1.10
C THR A 81 -18.54 -2.99 -2.22
N SER A 82 -17.94 -2.33 -3.20
CA SER A 82 -18.56 -1.95 -4.47
C SER A 82 -17.49 -1.81 -5.54
N THR A 83 -17.67 -2.42 -6.69
CA THR A 83 -16.79 -2.23 -7.85
C THR A 83 -17.11 -0.94 -8.62
N HIS A 84 -18.27 -0.34 -8.37
CA HIS A 84 -18.64 0.96 -8.94
C HIS A 84 -17.93 2.11 -8.24
N CYS A 85 -17.62 3.18 -9.00
CA CYS A 85 -17.08 4.43 -8.47
C CYS A 85 -17.83 5.63 -9.08
N ASN A 86 -18.05 6.64 -8.28
CA ASN A 86 -18.67 7.89 -8.69
C ASN A 86 -17.69 8.89 -9.31
N LEU A 87 -16.38 8.57 -9.35
CA LEU A 87 -15.35 9.37 -10.03
C LEU A 87 -14.87 8.72 -11.32
N GLY A 88 -14.39 9.54 -12.27
CA GLY A 88 -13.92 9.13 -13.59
C GLY A 88 -12.40 9.30 -13.79
N CYS A 89 -11.55 9.00 -12.80
CA CYS A 89 -10.10 9.15 -12.92
C CYS A 89 -9.52 8.30 -14.05
N GLY A 90 -8.83 8.91 -15.02
CA GLY A 90 -8.33 8.25 -16.23
C GLY A 90 -7.26 7.18 -15.97
N TYR A 91 -6.44 7.35 -14.93
CA TYR A 91 -5.36 6.42 -14.57
C TYR A 91 -5.80 5.24 -13.68
N CYS A 92 -7.10 5.09 -13.40
CA CYS A 92 -7.54 4.11 -12.41
C CYS A 92 -7.39 2.67 -12.91
N PHE A 93 -6.64 1.85 -12.18
CA PHE A 93 -6.37 0.45 -12.52
C PHE A 93 -7.64 -0.45 -12.57
N GLN A 94 -8.75 0.00 -12.01
CA GLN A 94 -10.04 -0.69 -12.11
C GLN A 94 -10.80 -0.36 -13.40
N ASN A 95 -10.26 0.48 -14.26
CA ASN A 95 -10.77 0.65 -15.61
C ASN A 95 -10.22 -0.48 -16.49
N THR A 96 -11.07 -1.14 -17.28
CA THR A 96 -10.68 -2.30 -18.10
C THR A 96 -10.87 -2.08 -19.60
N ALA A 97 -11.67 -1.08 -20.00
CA ALA A 97 -11.93 -0.75 -21.38
C ALA A 97 -12.27 0.73 -21.52
N GLN A 98 -12.29 1.24 -22.74
CA GLN A 98 -12.74 2.60 -23.03
C GLN A 98 -14.25 2.74 -22.80
N ASP A 99 -14.70 3.96 -22.55
CA ASP A 99 -16.10 4.28 -22.38
C ASP A 99 -16.88 4.05 -23.69
N GLU A 100 -17.77 3.08 -23.71
CA GLU A 100 -18.61 2.74 -24.87
C GLU A 100 -19.53 3.91 -25.29
N ALA A 101 -19.81 4.82 -24.38
CA ALA A 101 -20.58 6.03 -24.66
C ALA A 101 -19.77 7.13 -25.40
N GLY A 102 -18.51 6.84 -25.76
CA GLY A 102 -17.65 7.79 -26.50
C GLY A 102 -17.11 8.93 -25.65
N GLY A 103 -17.20 8.85 -24.32
CA GLY A 103 -16.60 9.79 -23.39
C GLY A 103 -15.08 9.60 -23.25
N SER A 104 -14.40 10.59 -22.70
CA SER A 104 -12.97 10.52 -22.43
C SER A 104 -12.61 9.67 -21.20
N ARG A 105 -13.61 9.15 -20.47
CA ARG A 105 -13.44 8.42 -19.21
C ARG A 105 -13.67 6.93 -19.43
N PRO A 106 -12.66 6.09 -19.18
CA PRO A 106 -12.81 4.65 -19.39
C PRO A 106 -13.88 4.05 -18.47
N PRO A 107 -14.63 3.02 -18.91
CA PRO A 107 -15.56 2.31 -18.07
C PRO A 107 -14.84 1.58 -16.94
N ARG A 108 -15.59 1.27 -15.91
CA ARG A 108 -15.13 0.46 -14.77
C ARG A 108 -15.35 -1.02 -15.05
N ILE A 109 -14.67 -1.89 -14.29
CA ILE A 109 -15.02 -3.31 -14.19
C ILE A 109 -16.52 -3.47 -13.89
N ALA A 110 -17.08 -4.64 -14.14
CA ALA A 110 -18.52 -4.92 -13.95
C ALA A 110 -19.04 -4.40 -12.62
N ARG A 111 -20.21 -3.77 -12.63
CA ARG A 111 -20.80 -3.14 -11.44
C ARG A 111 -21.39 -4.20 -10.53
N THR A 112 -20.78 -4.39 -9.38
CA THR A 112 -21.24 -5.33 -8.35
C THR A 112 -21.24 -4.65 -7.00
N ARG A 113 -22.18 -5.01 -6.14
CA ARG A 113 -22.27 -4.57 -4.74
C ARG A 113 -22.24 -5.76 -3.82
N LEU A 114 -21.46 -5.65 -2.76
CA LEU A 114 -21.41 -6.62 -1.69
C LEU A 114 -22.80 -6.77 -1.05
N SER A 115 -23.32 -8.00 -1.04
CA SER A 115 -24.60 -8.36 -0.44
C SER A 115 -24.41 -9.00 0.95
N SER A 116 -25.47 -9.04 1.77
CA SER A 116 -25.44 -9.74 3.05
C SER A 116 -25.15 -11.24 2.90
N ALA A 117 -25.63 -11.88 1.84
CA ALA A 117 -25.33 -13.28 1.55
C ALA A 117 -23.83 -13.47 1.24
N THR A 118 -23.25 -12.59 0.41
CA THR A 118 -21.81 -12.61 0.12
C THR A 118 -20.98 -12.36 1.37
N ILE A 119 -21.40 -11.43 2.25
CA ILE A 119 -20.74 -11.19 3.55
C ILE A 119 -20.71 -12.47 4.38
N THR A 120 -21.82 -13.22 4.46
CA THR A 120 -21.86 -14.51 5.17
C THR A 120 -20.82 -15.49 4.62
N SER A 121 -20.74 -15.62 3.31
CA SER A 121 -19.75 -16.52 2.67
C SER A 121 -18.32 -16.06 2.90
N ILE A 122 -18.05 -14.75 2.82
CA ILE A 122 -16.72 -14.15 3.09
C ILE A 122 -16.29 -14.45 4.53
N LEU A 123 -17.17 -14.23 5.50
CA LEU A 123 -16.83 -14.43 6.91
C LEU A 123 -16.60 -15.91 7.23
N GLY A 124 -17.44 -16.81 6.74
CA GLY A 124 -17.22 -18.25 6.89
C GLY A 124 -15.92 -18.74 6.21
N PHE A 125 -15.59 -18.21 5.03
CA PHE A 125 -14.30 -18.46 4.39
C PHE A 125 -13.13 -17.94 5.26
N THR A 126 -13.23 -16.71 5.75
CA THR A 126 -12.19 -16.05 6.56
C THR A 126 -11.93 -16.83 7.85
N GLU A 127 -12.99 -17.27 8.54
CA GLU A 127 -12.90 -18.07 9.76
C GLU A 127 -12.15 -19.40 9.52
N ARG A 128 -12.48 -20.13 8.43
CA ARG A 128 -11.74 -21.34 8.05
C ARG A 128 -10.27 -21.08 7.77
N GLN A 129 -9.95 -19.99 7.04
CA GLN A 129 -8.56 -19.62 6.73
C GLN A 129 -7.78 -19.25 7.99
N MET A 130 -8.38 -18.46 8.88
CA MET A 130 -7.76 -18.08 10.16
C MET A 130 -7.47 -19.30 11.03
N ALA A 131 -8.44 -20.22 11.15
CA ALA A 131 -8.28 -21.46 11.91
C ALA A 131 -7.15 -22.34 11.35
N ALA A 132 -7.03 -22.45 10.02
CA ALA A 132 -6.00 -23.25 9.36
C ALA A 132 -4.56 -22.80 9.66
N VAL A 133 -4.36 -21.50 9.98
CA VAL A 133 -3.03 -20.93 10.27
C VAL A 133 -2.87 -20.44 11.70
N GLY A 134 -3.86 -20.63 12.56
CA GLY A 134 -3.82 -20.24 13.97
C GLY A 134 -3.78 -18.72 14.18
N LEU A 135 -4.43 -17.94 13.34
CA LEU A 135 -4.55 -16.50 13.50
C LEU A 135 -5.86 -16.16 14.21
N GLU A 136 -5.77 -15.32 15.25
CA GLU A 136 -6.89 -14.95 16.12
C GLU A 136 -7.39 -13.51 15.94
N LYS A 137 -6.74 -12.73 15.04
CA LYS A 137 -7.09 -11.34 14.78
C LYS A 137 -7.37 -11.13 13.31
N LEU A 138 -8.31 -10.22 13.01
CA LEU A 138 -8.69 -9.87 11.66
C LEU A 138 -8.36 -8.40 11.38
N ARG A 139 -7.83 -8.16 10.20
CA ARG A 139 -7.56 -6.82 9.70
C ARG A 139 -8.22 -6.63 8.35
N ILE A 140 -9.20 -5.73 8.27
CA ILE A 140 -10.01 -5.54 7.06
C ILE A 140 -9.61 -4.27 6.34
N LEU A 141 -9.38 -4.38 5.02
CA LEU A 141 -9.37 -3.24 4.11
C LEU A 141 -10.71 -3.17 3.38
N LEU A 142 -11.47 -2.12 3.62
CA LEU A 142 -12.63 -1.76 2.82
C LEU A 142 -12.14 -1.05 1.55
N PHE A 143 -12.42 -1.64 0.40
CA PHE A 143 -11.89 -1.23 -0.88
C PHE A 143 -12.95 -1.32 -2.00
N GLY A 144 -12.54 -1.08 -3.25
CA GLY A 144 -13.37 -1.21 -4.44
C GLY A 144 -13.18 -0.02 -5.39
N GLY A 145 -14.17 0.29 -6.21
CA GLY A 145 -14.22 1.55 -6.94
C GLY A 145 -14.38 2.71 -5.97
N GLU A 146 -15.50 2.71 -5.24
CA GLU A 146 -15.72 3.58 -4.09
C GLU A 146 -16.53 2.81 -3.03
N PRO A 147 -15.94 2.48 -1.87
CA PRO A 147 -16.62 1.73 -0.83
C PRO A 147 -17.90 2.40 -0.31
N LEU A 148 -17.88 3.73 -0.24
CA LEU A 148 -18.99 4.51 0.31
C LEU A 148 -20.21 4.60 -0.62
N LEU A 149 -20.17 3.99 -1.81
CA LEU A 149 -21.36 3.70 -2.60
C LEU A 149 -22.17 2.51 -2.04
N ASN A 150 -21.57 1.73 -1.13
CA ASN A 150 -22.26 0.66 -0.38
C ASN A 150 -22.02 0.81 1.14
N PRO A 151 -22.46 1.90 1.76
CA PRO A 151 -22.19 2.16 3.18
C PRO A 151 -22.83 1.11 4.10
N ARG A 152 -23.98 0.53 3.70
CA ARG A 152 -24.64 -0.54 4.45
C ARG A 152 -23.78 -1.81 4.47
N GLY A 153 -23.25 -2.22 3.32
CA GLY A 153 -22.35 -3.38 3.23
C GLY A 153 -21.04 -3.17 4.02
N CYS A 154 -20.48 -1.94 4.01
CA CYS A 154 -19.33 -1.62 4.85
C CYS A 154 -19.62 -1.80 6.34
N LEU A 155 -20.73 -1.24 6.83
CA LEU A 155 -21.12 -1.32 8.24
C LEU A 155 -21.45 -2.75 8.67
N GLU A 156 -22.22 -3.49 7.86
CA GLU A 156 -22.59 -4.89 8.13
C GLU A 156 -21.35 -5.79 8.17
N LEU A 157 -20.44 -5.64 7.21
CA LEU A 157 -19.20 -6.43 7.18
C LEU A 157 -18.38 -6.21 8.45
N LEU A 158 -18.18 -4.96 8.88
CA LEU A 158 -17.41 -4.65 10.09
C LEU A 158 -18.09 -5.17 11.36
N GLU A 159 -19.39 -5.00 11.48
CA GLU A 159 -20.18 -5.45 12.61
C GLU A 159 -20.08 -6.98 12.78
N ARG A 160 -20.39 -7.72 11.72
CA ARG A 160 -20.34 -9.18 11.74
C ARG A 160 -18.94 -9.77 11.81
N ALA A 161 -17.92 -9.07 11.29
CA ALA A 161 -16.53 -9.48 11.42
C ALA A 161 -16.05 -9.44 12.88
N ALA A 162 -16.56 -8.50 13.68
CA ALA A 162 -16.23 -8.39 15.10
C ALA A 162 -16.78 -9.58 15.92
N ASP A 163 -17.82 -10.27 15.42
CA ASP A 163 -18.38 -11.47 16.06
C ASP A 163 -17.46 -12.69 15.93
N ILE A 164 -16.61 -12.75 14.89
CA ILE A 164 -15.72 -13.88 14.66
C ILE A 164 -14.32 -13.68 15.22
N ALA A 165 -13.82 -12.45 15.30
CA ALA A 165 -12.47 -12.15 15.81
C ALA A 165 -12.32 -10.67 16.20
N PRO A 166 -11.36 -10.34 17.11
CA PRO A 166 -10.93 -8.96 17.31
C PRO A 166 -10.51 -8.32 15.97
N THR A 167 -11.28 -7.32 15.53
CA THR A 167 -11.17 -6.74 14.19
C THR A 167 -10.71 -5.30 14.24
N SER A 168 -9.78 -4.94 13.37
CA SER A 168 -9.44 -3.57 13.02
C SER A 168 -9.62 -3.35 11.52
N ALA A 169 -10.04 -2.15 11.12
CA ALA A 169 -10.28 -1.86 9.73
C ALA A 169 -9.64 -0.55 9.27
N TRP A 170 -9.34 -0.50 8.00
CA TRP A 170 -8.98 0.71 7.27
C TRP A 170 -9.72 0.74 5.93
N MET A 171 -9.75 1.92 5.30
CA MET A 171 -10.50 2.12 4.06
C MET A 171 -9.65 2.91 3.06
N ILE A 172 -9.80 2.60 1.77
CA ILE A 172 -9.37 3.48 0.68
C ILE A 172 -10.61 4.04 0.02
N SER A 173 -10.81 5.35 0.10
CA SER A 173 -11.99 6.03 -0.40
C SER A 173 -11.63 7.36 -1.04
N ASN A 174 -12.43 7.80 -2.00
CA ASN A 174 -12.35 9.17 -2.51
C ASN A 174 -12.97 10.21 -1.55
N ALA A 175 -13.59 9.77 -0.47
CA ALA A 175 -14.20 10.57 0.59
C ALA A 175 -15.31 11.56 0.14
N THR A 176 -15.73 11.59 -1.12
CA THR A 176 -16.79 12.51 -1.59
C THR A 176 -18.15 12.22 -0.97
N LEU A 177 -18.37 10.99 -0.49
CA LEU A 177 -19.61 10.52 0.12
C LEU A 177 -19.53 10.38 1.64
N LEU A 178 -18.37 10.71 2.24
CA LEU A 178 -18.17 10.59 3.67
C LEU A 178 -18.90 11.72 4.42
N THR A 179 -19.93 11.35 5.16
CA THR A 179 -20.62 12.28 6.08
C THR A 179 -20.12 12.10 7.51
N PRO A 180 -20.23 13.11 8.40
CA PRO A 180 -19.87 12.97 9.82
C PRO A 180 -20.56 11.78 10.51
N SER A 181 -21.87 11.60 10.29
CA SER A 181 -22.62 10.47 10.84
C SER A 181 -22.07 9.12 10.37
N LEU A 182 -21.72 9.00 9.08
CA LEU A 182 -21.14 7.77 8.54
C LEU A 182 -19.73 7.51 9.08
N ALA A 183 -18.90 8.55 9.19
CA ALA A 183 -17.55 8.45 9.77
C ALA A 183 -17.60 7.92 11.21
N ARG A 184 -18.50 8.49 12.05
CA ARG A 184 -18.72 8.01 13.43
C ARG A 184 -19.15 6.54 13.44
N ARG A 185 -20.18 6.18 12.69
CA ARG A 185 -20.71 4.81 12.64
C ARG A 185 -19.68 3.77 12.19
N LEU A 186 -18.81 4.13 11.22
CA LEU A 186 -17.72 3.26 10.77
C LEU A 186 -16.63 3.14 11.84
N SER A 187 -16.26 4.26 12.48
CA SER A 187 -15.31 4.28 13.58
C SER A 187 -15.75 3.45 14.78
N ASP A 188 -17.02 3.56 15.17
CA ASP A 188 -17.64 2.77 16.25
C ASP A 188 -17.58 1.26 15.97
N ARG A 189 -17.39 0.85 14.69
CA ARG A 189 -17.24 -0.55 14.24
C ARG A 189 -15.79 -0.93 13.90
N GLY A 190 -14.82 -0.20 14.40
CA GLY A 190 -13.42 -0.56 14.28
C GLY A 190 -12.69 0.01 13.04
N LEU A 191 -13.30 0.94 12.29
CA LEU A 191 -12.56 1.67 11.26
C LEU A 191 -11.61 2.68 11.93
N THR A 192 -10.30 2.45 11.78
CA THR A 192 -9.26 3.25 12.44
C THR A 192 -8.64 4.30 11.53
N SER A 193 -8.61 4.06 10.22
CA SER A 193 -8.00 4.99 9.28
C SER A 193 -8.63 4.95 7.90
N ILE A 194 -8.54 6.10 7.18
CA ILE A 194 -8.98 6.23 5.79
C ILE A 194 -7.82 6.80 4.97
N GLN A 195 -7.52 6.14 3.84
CA GLN A 195 -6.66 6.71 2.82
C GLN A 195 -7.50 7.47 1.80
N VAL A 196 -7.16 8.73 1.59
CA VAL A 196 -7.76 9.62 0.57
C VAL A 196 -6.68 10.06 -0.40
N THR A 197 -7.01 10.12 -1.69
CA THR A 197 -6.03 10.50 -2.73
C THR A 197 -6.27 11.92 -3.24
N PHE A 198 -5.18 12.68 -3.34
CA PHE A 198 -5.10 13.97 -3.99
C PHE A 198 -4.17 13.90 -5.22
N ASP A 199 -4.49 14.67 -6.25
CA ASP A 199 -3.73 14.77 -7.49
C ASP A 199 -3.33 16.24 -7.71
N GLY A 200 -2.17 16.65 -7.11
CA GLY A 200 -1.72 18.04 -7.15
C GLY A 200 -2.59 19.01 -6.35
N ASP A 201 -2.54 20.29 -6.70
CA ASP A 201 -3.37 21.30 -6.06
C ASP A 201 -4.86 21.19 -6.47
N ARG A 202 -5.67 22.16 -6.03
CA ARG A 202 -7.11 22.15 -6.31
C ARG A 202 -7.42 22.09 -7.81
N ALA A 203 -6.71 22.84 -8.63
CA ALA A 203 -6.99 22.93 -10.06
C ALA A 203 -6.64 21.63 -10.79
N ASP A 204 -5.48 21.04 -10.48
CA ASP A 204 -5.06 19.76 -11.03
C ASP A 204 -5.97 18.64 -10.57
N HIS A 205 -6.28 18.61 -9.27
CA HIS A 205 -7.16 17.61 -8.68
C HIS A 205 -8.55 17.61 -9.35
N ASP A 206 -9.16 18.77 -9.47
CA ASP A 206 -10.51 18.93 -10.02
C ASP A 206 -10.59 18.64 -11.52
N ARG A 207 -9.46 18.70 -12.24
CA ARG A 207 -9.34 18.27 -13.64
C ARG A 207 -9.25 16.75 -13.78
N ILE A 208 -8.60 16.08 -12.83
CA ILE A 208 -8.30 14.64 -12.89
C ILE A 208 -9.38 13.81 -12.17
N ARG A 209 -9.75 14.21 -10.95
CA ARG A 209 -10.69 13.47 -10.09
C ARG A 209 -12.09 14.07 -10.14
N VAL A 210 -12.69 13.99 -11.31
CA VAL A 210 -13.99 14.57 -11.60
C VAL A 210 -15.14 13.64 -11.26
N GLY A 211 -16.27 14.21 -10.90
CA GLY A 211 -17.55 13.50 -10.78
C GLY A 211 -17.91 12.82 -12.09
N ARG A 212 -18.20 11.50 -12.07
CA ARG A 212 -18.49 10.74 -13.30
C ARG A 212 -19.79 11.19 -13.96
N ALA A 213 -20.76 11.63 -13.16
CA ALA A 213 -22.09 12.03 -13.66
C ALA A 213 -22.09 13.42 -14.31
N ASP A 214 -21.35 14.37 -13.73
CA ASP A 214 -21.49 15.78 -14.05
C ASP A 214 -20.17 16.50 -14.35
N GLY A 215 -19.05 15.78 -14.23
CA GLY A 215 -17.72 16.37 -14.43
C GLY A 215 -17.30 17.37 -13.36
N SER A 216 -18.03 17.47 -12.23
CA SER A 216 -17.74 18.42 -11.16
C SER A 216 -16.41 18.12 -10.48
N GLY A 217 -15.71 19.19 -10.02
CA GLY A 217 -14.55 19.09 -9.17
C GLY A 217 -14.89 18.55 -7.79
N THR A 218 -13.93 17.91 -7.13
CA THR A 218 -14.18 17.22 -5.87
C THR A 218 -13.28 17.66 -4.71
N PHE A 219 -12.26 18.46 -4.95
CA PHE A 219 -11.25 18.84 -3.96
C PHE A 219 -11.86 19.45 -2.68
N ASP A 220 -12.59 20.54 -2.80
CA ASP A 220 -13.15 21.26 -1.64
C ASP A 220 -14.15 20.39 -0.86
N LYS A 221 -14.89 19.51 -1.56
CA LYS A 221 -15.83 18.57 -0.94
C LYS A 221 -15.08 17.53 -0.12
N ILE A 222 -13.99 17.00 -0.65
CA ILE A 222 -13.15 16.00 0.03
C ILE A 222 -12.53 16.61 1.28
N VAL A 223 -11.87 17.75 1.16
CA VAL A 223 -11.24 18.45 2.31
C VAL A 223 -12.28 18.75 3.40
N ARG A 224 -13.41 19.32 3.05
CA ARG A 224 -14.50 19.59 3.99
C ARG A 224 -15.02 18.32 4.69
N ASN A 225 -15.13 17.20 3.96
CA ASN A 225 -15.58 15.95 4.54
C ASN A 225 -14.54 15.35 5.51
N ILE A 226 -13.24 15.47 5.21
CA ILE A 226 -12.16 15.09 6.12
C ILE A 226 -12.23 15.90 7.42
N VAL A 227 -12.32 17.22 7.33
CA VAL A 227 -12.43 18.12 8.49
C VAL A 227 -13.61 17.74 9.36
N LYS A 228 -14.82 17.67 8.78
CA LYS A 228 -16.04 17.35 9.51
C LYS A 228 -16.06 15.93 10.10
N ALA A 229 -15.46 14.97 9.42
CA ALA A 229 -15.31 13.61 9.96
C ALA A 229 -14.32 13.57 11.14
N SER A 230 -13.27 14.39 11.09
CA SER A 230 -12.27 14.52 12.15
C SER A 230 -12.84 15.12 13.45
N GLU A 231 -13.85 15.97 13.35
CA GLU A 231 -14.54 16.56 14.52
C GLU A 231 -15.33 15.52 15.33
N VAL A 232 -15.78 14.44 14.68
CA VAL A 232 -16.73 13.48 15.28
C VAL A 232 -16.19 12.05 15.42
N SER A 233 -14.97 11.80 14.98
CA SER A 233 -14.36 10.47 15.02
C SER A 233 -12.85 10.53 15.23
N PRO A 234 -12.19 9.52 15.83
CA PRO A 234 -10.74 9.43 15.99
C PRO A 234 -10.01 8.92 14.74
N ILE A 235 -10.67 8.84 13.59
CA ILE A 235 -10.10 8.33 12.35
C ILE A 235 -8.78 9.06 12.01
N GLN A 236 -7.74 8.27 11.70
CA GLN A 236 -6.47 8.76 11.17
C GLN A 236 -6.53 8.81 9.64
N TRP A 237 -5.80 9.74 9.05
CA TRP A 237 -5.85 9.95 7.61
C TRP A 237 -4.52 9.61 6.95
N THR A 238 -4.56 8.86 5.86
CA THR A 238 -3.45 8.78 4.92
C THR A 238 -3.81 9.61 3.70
N LEU A 239 -3.19 10.75 3.55
CA LEU A 239 -3.39 11.64 2.41
C LEU A 239 -2.36 11.24 1.35
N ARG A 240 -2.79 10.40 0.40
CA ARG A 240 -1.97 9.97 -0.71
C ARG A 240 -1.90 11.07 -1.75
N VAL A 241 -0.71 11.52 -2.08
CA VAL A 241 -0.45 12.50 -3.13
C VAL A 241 0.07 11.75 -4.36
N ASN A 242 -0.76 11.66 -5.39
CA ASN A 242 -0.36 11.11 -6.66
C ASN A 242 0.44 12.15 -7.46
N VAL A 243 1.60 11.72 -7.97
CA VAL A 243 2.53 12.59 -8.68
C VAL A 243 2.66 12.13 -10.13
N SER A 244 2.32 13.02 -11.05
CA SER A 244 2.50 12.86 -12.49
C SER A 244 3.09 14.15 -13.08
N GLN A 245 3.44 14.16 -14.36
CA GLN A 245 3.88 15.37 -15.05
C GLN A 245 2.84 16.50 -14.95
N GLU A 246 1.56 16.17 -14.83
CA GLU A 246 0.48 17.15 -14.73
C GLU A 246 0.32 17.75 -13.34
N THR A 247 0.77 17.04 -12.30
CA THR A 247 0.53 17.41 -10.90
C THR A 247 1.81 17.80 -10.14
N PHE A 248 2.98 17.55 -10.74
CA PHE A 248 4.28 17.74 -10.10
C PHE A 248 4.48 19.14 -9.52
N HIS A 249 4.13 20.17 -10.29
CA HIS A 249 4.29 21.57 -9.87
C HIS A 249 3.25 22.03 -8.84
N GLY A 250 2.12 21.33 -8.72
CA GLY A 250 1.06 21.65 -7.77
C GLY A 250 1.25 21.03 -6.37
N VAL A 251 2.26 20.15 -6.16
CA VAL A 251 2.41 19.41 -4.89
C VAL A 251 2.74 20.35 -3.71
N ASP A 252 3.60 21.33 -3.90
CA ASP A 252 3.95 22.27 -2.83
C ASP A 252 2.74 23.12 -2.40
N ALA A 253 1.95 23.60 -3.35
CA ALA A 253 0.70 24.33 -3.07
C ALA A 253 -0.37 23.45 -2.40
N LEU A 254 -0.41 22.15 -2.77
CA LEU A 254 -1.28 21.17 -2.09
C LEU A 254 -0.89 21.02 -0.62
N ILE A 255 0.41 20.87 -0.31
CA ILE A 255 0.89 20.74 1.08
C ILE A 255 0.47 21.96 1.91
N ASP A 256 0.66 23.18 1.39
CA ASP A 256 0.27 24.43 2.05
C ASP A 256 -1.25 24.49 2.31
N ARG A 257 -2.03 24.06 1.34
CA ARG A 257 -3.48 24.05 1.47
C ARG A 257 -3.95 23.02 2.51
N LEU A 258 -3.32 21.85 2.53
CA LEU A 258 -3.68 20.79 3.47
C LEU A 258 -3.33 21.18 4.91
N VAL A 259 -2.13 21.74 5.18
CA VAL A 259 -1.75 22.17 6.53
C VAL A 259 -2.68 23.26 7.08
N GLY A 260 -3.22 24.12 6.22
CA GLY A 260 -4.20 25.14 6.61
C GLY A 260 -5.62 24.62 6.81
N ALA A 261 -5.92 23.39 6.41
CA ALA A 261 -7.27 22.85 6.42
C ALA A 261 -7.49 21.69 7.38
N VAL A 262 -6.50 20.79 7.57
CA VAL A 262 -6.62 19.57 8.39
C VAL A 262 -5.66 19.62 9.58
N ASP A 263 -5.91 18.77 10.59
CA ASP A 263 -4.95 18.57 11.69
C ASP A 263 -3.78 17.69 11.21
N PRO A 264 -2.56 18.25 11.04
CA PRO A 264 -1.41 17.49 10.56
C PRO A 264 -1.06 16.28 11.43
N ALA A 265 -1.24 16.37 12.76
CA ALA A 265 -0.91 15.30 13.69
C ALA A 265 -1.76 14.02 13.48
N ARG A 266 -2.91 14.16 12.82
CA ARG A 266 -3.80 13.06 12.46
C ARG A 266 -3.61 12.57 11.02
N CYS A 267 -2.66 13.17 10.29
CA CYS A 267 -2.50 12.93 8.85
C CYS A 267 -1.09 12.41 8.52
N THR A 268 -1.04 11.34 7.74
CA THR A 268 0.18 10.87 7.10
C THR A 268 0.17 11.31 5.63
N LEU A 269 1.18 12.07 5.20
CA LEU A 269 1.37 12.35 3.76
C LEU A 269 2.14 11.21 3.11
N TYR A 270 1.60 10.69 2.01
CA TYR A 270 2.21 9.60 1.24
C TYR A 270 2.31 10.00 -0.23
N PHE A 271 3.51 10.32 -0.69
CA PHE A 271 3.78 10.68 -2.08
C PHE A 271 3.99 9.43 -2.92
N ALA A 272 3.31 9.36 -4.07
CA ALA A 272 3.38 8.22 -4.96
C ALA A 272 3.38 8.66 -6.43
N ARG A 273 4.42 8.27 -7.18
CA ARG A 273 4.40 8.45 -8.64
C ARG A 273 3.30 7.57 -9.23
N VAL A 274 2.49 8.13 -10.11
CA VAL A 274 1.48 7.39 -10.87
C VAL A 274 2.19 6.63 -12.00
N GLY A 275 2.00 5.32 -12.06
CA GLY A 275 2.47 4.49 -13.18
C GLY A 275 1.34 4.13 -14.14
N ASP A 276 1.67 3.69 -15.34
CA ASP A 276 0.70 3.02 -16.21
C ASP A 276 0.31 1.66 -15.62
N VAL A 277 -0.97 1.42 -15.53
CA VAL A 277 -1.55 0.19 -15.00
C VAL A 277 -2.24 -0.63 -16.10
N GLY A 278 -1.82 -0.43 -17.34
CA GLY A 278 -2.38 -1.09 -18.52
C GLY A 278 -3.64 -0.42 -19.07
N VAL A 279 -3.88 0.85 -18.73
CA VAL A 279 -4.99 1.66 -19.26
C VAL A 279 -4.50 2.76 -20.20
N GLY A 280 -3.21 2.75 -20.55
CA GLY A 280 -2.61 3.72 -21.47
C GLY A 280 -2.34 5.10 -20.85
N TYR A 281 -2.31 5.21 -19.51
CA TYR A 281 -1.98 6.46 -18.85
C TYR A 281 -0.46 6.66 -18.83
N ALA A 282 0.06 7.44 -19.74
CA ALA A 282 1.47 7.77 -19.81
C ALA A 282 1.84 8.81 -18.73
N ASN A 283 2.83 8.50 -17.90
CA ASN A 283 3.46 9.45 -17.00
C ASN A 283 4.93 9.66 -17.45
N SER A 284 5.23 10.85 -17.95
CA SER A 284 6.56 11.19 -18.44
C SER A 284 7.57 11.48 -17.32
N LEU A 285 7.15 11.57 -16.06
CA LEU A 285 8.07 11.68 -14.94
C LEU A 285 8.82 10.36 -14.75
N LEU A 286 10.11 10.37 -15.03
CA LEU A 286 11.00 9.26 -14.78
C LEU A 286 11.56 9.32 -13.35
N HIS A 287 11.98 8.19 -12.80
CA HIS A 287 12.66 8.11 -11.49
C HIS A 287 14.09 8.65 -11.58
N THR A 288 14.20 9.97 -11.74
CA THR A 288 15.45 10.74 -11.89
C THR A 288 15.94 11.29 -10.55
N GLY A 289 17.13 11.89 -10.56
CA GLY A 289 17.63 12.65 -9.40
C GLY A 289 16.75 13.84 -9.04
N GLU A 290 16.13 14.50 -10.02
CA GLU A 290 15.22 15.60 -9.80
C GLU A 290 13.94 15.13 -9.07
N LEU A 291 13.33 14.03 -9.50
CA LEU A 291 12.16 13.48 -8.85
C LEU A 291 12.48 13.00 -7.42
N SER A 292 13.62 12.37 -7.19
CA SER A 292 14.03 11.94 -5.84
C SER A 292 14.30 13.14 -4.92
N ALA A 293 14.92 14.21 -5.43
CA ALA A 293 15.11 15.46 -4.69
C ALA A 293 13.77 16.12 -4.32
N ALA A 294 12.80 16.13 -5.23
CA ALA A 294 11.47 16.65 -4.97
C ALA A 294 10.74 15.82 -3.88
N PHE A 295 10.74 14.49 -3.98
CA PHE A 295 10.15 13.62 -2.96
C PHE A 295 10.77 13.84 -1.58
N THR A 296 12.10 13.92 -1.52
CA THR A 296 12.83 14.22 -0.27
C THR A 296 12.40 15.56 0.31
N ARG A 297 12.34 16.61 -0.52
CA ARG A 297 11.92 17.94 -0.09
C ARG A 297 10.49 17.93 0.45
N TRP A 298 9.56 17.29 -0.23
CA TRP A 298 8.16 17.22 0.21
C TRP A 298 7.99 16.41 1.50
N GLN A 299 8.73 15.32 1.68
CA GLN A 299 8.68 14.55 2.92
C GLN A 299 9.24 15.33 4.12
N ARG A 300 10.39 16.00 3.95
CA ARG A 300 10.97 16.88 4.98
C ARG A 300 9.99 18.00 5.34
N ARG A 301 9.46 18.68 4.33
CA ARG A 301 8.47 19.75 4.53
C ARG A 301 7.21 19.25 5.26
N ALA A 302 6.68 18.08 4.89
CA ALA A 302 5.54 17.49 5.56
C ALA A 302 5.82 17.27 7.05
N LEU A 303 6.99 16.71 7.39
CA LEU A 303 7.42 16.53 8.78
C LEU A 303 7.55 17.85 9.54
N ASP A 304 8.11 18.88 8.92
CA ASP A 304 8.31 20.20 9.54
C ASP A 304 6.98 20.92 9.80
N LEU A 305 5.97 20.62 8.99
CA LEU A 305 4.59 21.11 9.15
C LEU A 305 3.74 20.25 10.11
N GLY A 306 4.33 19.23 10.74
CA GLY A 306 3.66 18.38 11.74
C GLY A 306 2.91 17.17 11.19
N PHE A 307 2.94 16.94 9.89
CA PHE A 307 2.44 15.69 9.31
C PHE A 307 3.35 14.51 9.66
N THR A 308 2.81 13.31 9.62
CA THR A 308 3.65 12.10 9.56
C THR A 308 3.93 11.71 8.10
N VAL A 309 4.99 10.93 7.88
CA VAL A 309 5.31 10.31 6.59
C VAL A 309 5.59 8.83 6.80
N SER A 310 5.50 8.03 5.73
CA SER A 310 5.81 6.60 5.80
C SER A 310 7.29 6.40 6.14
N ARG A 311 7.58 5.68 7.21
CA ARG A 311 8.96 5.39 7.62
C ARG A 311 9.60 4.35 6.70
N PRO A 312 10.86 4.54 6.28
CA PRO A 312 11.61 3.55 5.54
C PRO A 312 11.76 2.23 6.33
N GLY A 313 11.89 1.13 5.61
CA GLY A 313 12.09 -0.18 6.22
C GLY A 313 12.58 -1.22 5.20
N ALA A 314 12.75 -2.45 5.66
CA ALA A 314 13.02 -3.58 4.78
C ALA A 314 11.88 -3.78 3.76
N ARG A 315 12.21 -4.36 2.62
CA ARG A 315 11.19 -4.80 1.66
C ARG A 315 10.40 -5.95 2.27
N LYS A 316 9.09 -5.81 2.32
CA LYS A 316 8.20 -6.81 2.92
C LYS A 316 7.48 -7.59 1.83
N THR A 317 7.38 -8.89 2.02
CA THR A 317 6.45 -9.72 1.23
C THR A 317 5.02 -9.34 1.60
N CYS A 318 4.19 -9.10 0.60
CA CYS A 318 2.77 -8.82 0.82
C CYS A 318 2.07 -10.04 1.42
N VAL A 319 1.27 -9.84 2.46
CA VAL A 319 0.56 -10.93 3.15
C VAL A 319 -0.57 -11.54 2.30
N THR A 320 -1.03 -10.86 1.26
CA THR A 320 -2.03 -11.37 0.31
C THR A 320 -1.37 -11.96 -0.94
N CYS A 321 -0.77 -11.15 -1.80
CA CYS A 321 -0.22 -11.61 -3.08
C CYS A 321 1.14 -12.33 -2.98
N GLY A 322 1.82 -12.24 -1.85
CA GLY A 322 3.09 -12.96 -1.62
C GLY A 322 2.94 -14.43 -1.24
N HIS A 323 1.70 -14.91 -1.07
CA HIS A 323 1.39 -16.30 -0.66
C HIS A 323 0.25 -16.84 -1.52
N ALA A 324 0.59 -17.69 -2.48
CA ALA A 324 -0.35 -18.21 -3.48
C ALA A 324 -1.47 -19.13 -2.94
N ASP A 325 -1.48 -19.41 -1.65
CA ASP A 325 -2.52 -20.18 -0.96
C ASP A 325 -3.42 -19.31 -0.06
N GLY A 326 -3.20 -17.99 -0.05
CA GLY A 326 -3.98 -17.06 0.77
C GLY A 326 -3.86 -17.27 2.28
N ARG A 327 -2.81 -17.96 2.75
CA ARG A 327 -2.66 -18.36 4.17
C ARG A 327 -2.69 -17.22 5.17
N TYR A 328 -2.30 -16.01 4.78
CA TYR A 328 -2.23 -14.86 5.69
C TYR A 328 -3.15 -13.71 5.29
N GLY A 329 -3.87 -13.87 4.18
CA GLY A 329 -4.81 -12.86 3.74
C GLY A 329 -5.47 -13.20 2.40
N ALA A 330 -6.58 -12.54 2.13
CA ALA A 330 -7.34 -12.69 0.91
C ALA A 330 -7.77 -11.34 0.34
N VAL A 331 -7.95 -11.32 -0.98
CA VAL A 331 -8.61 -10.23 -1.68
C VAL A 331 -9.90 -10.77 -2.30
N VAL A 332 -11.01 -10.18 -1.91
CA VAL A 332 -12.35 -10.65 -2.28
C VAL A 332 -13.10 -9.55 -3.01
N SER A 333 -13.59 -9.85 -4.20
CA SER A 333 -14.48 -8.97 -4.95
C SER A 333 -15.90 -8.96 -4.36
N ALA A 334 -16.72 -7.99 -4.75
CA ALA A 334 -18.08 -7.81 -4.22
C ALA A 334 -19.04 -8.98 -4.50
N ASP A 335 -18.70 -9.85 -5.45
CA ASP A 335 -19.44 -11.06 -5.80
C ASP A 335 -18.95 -12.33 -5.07
N GLY A 336 -17.86 -12.23 -4.29
CA GLY A 336 -17.27 -13.35 -3.59
C GLY A 336 -16.13 -14.05 -4.36
N THR A 337 -15.73 -13.57 -5.53
CA THR A 337 -14.55 -14.09 -6.23
C THR A 337 -13.26 -13.68 -5.51
N LEU A 338 -12.27 -14.60 -5.49
CA LEU A 338 -10.94 -14.39 -4.91
C LEU A 338 -9.97 -13.91 -6.00
N ALA A 339 -9.20 -12.89 -5.68
CA ALA A 339 -8.11 -12.40 -6.51
C ALA A 339 -6.78 -12.48 -5.76
N SER A 340 -5.66 -12.54 -6.48
CA SER A 340 -4.33 -12.51 -5.88
C SER A 340 -3.96 -11.12 -5.31
N CYS A 341 -4.48 -10.06 -5.93
CA CYS A 341 -4.20 -8.67 -5.58
C CYS A 341 -5.45 -7.81 -5.78
N TRP A 342 -5.57 -6.70 -5.06
CA TRP A 342 -6.64 -5.72 -5.31
C TRP A 342 -6.63 -5.14 -6.73
N GLU A 343 -5.48 -5.17 -7.40
CA GLU A 343 -5.32 -4.65 -8.75
C GLU A 343 -5.87 -5.60 -9.81
N THR A 344 -5.97 -6.89 -9.49
CA THR A 344 -6.58 -7.90 -10.35
C THR A 344 -8.04 -8.19 -9.98
N ALA A 345 -8.50 -7.72 -8.81
CA ALA A 345 -9.85 -8.00 -8.33
C ALA A 345 -10.93 -7.43 -9.26
N GLY A 346 -11.84 -8.29 -9.68
CA GLY A 346 -12.93 -7.97 -10.60
C GLY A 346 -12.53 -7.91 -12.08
N LYS A 347 -11.25 -8.15 -12.41
CA LYS A 347 -10.81 -8.28 -13.81
C LYS A 347 -11.09 -9.69 -14.31
N PRO A 348 -11.69 -9.83 -15.52
CA PRO A 348 -11.91 -11.15 -16.13
C PRO A 348 -10.61 -11.96 -16.23
N ASP A 349 -10.69 -13.26 -16.02
CA ASP A 349 -9.60 -14.23 -16.12
C ASP A 349 -8.47 -14.08 -15.05
N TRP A 350 -8.68 -13.23 -14.05
CA TRP A 350 -7.74 -13.03 -12.94
C TRP A 350 -8.21 -13.64 -11.61
N GLU A 351 -9.32 -14.36 -11.62
CA GLU A 351 -9.84 -15.04 -10.43
C GLU A 351 -8.95 -16.24 -10.05
N VAL A 352 -8.65 -16.35 -8.76
CA VAL A 352 -7.88 -17.46 -8.19
C VAL A 352 -8.74 -18.41 -7.34
N GLY A 353 -10.05 -18.18 -7.30
CA GLY A 353 -11.03 -18.98 -6.57
C GLY A 353 -12.29 -18.23 -6.20
N THR A 354 -13.07 -18.79 -5.29
CA THR A 354 -14.25 -18.16 -4.69
C THR A 354 -14.27 -18.37 -3.18
N VAL A 355 -15.00 -17.53 -2.44
CA VAL A 355 -15.15 -17.72 -0.98
C VAL A 355 -15.96 -18.96 -0.63
N THR A 356 -16.73 -19.51 -1.58
CA THR A 356 -17.52 -20.74 -1.41
C THR A 356 -16.63 -21.97 -1.60
N ASP A 357 -15.88 -22.02 -2.69
CA ASP A 357 -15.11 -23.20 -3.09
C ASP A 357 -13.65 -23.16 -2.58
N GLY A 358 -13.20 -21.98 -2.15
CA GLY A 358 -11.80 -21.74 -1.77
C GLY A 358 -10.91 -21.38 -2.95
N TYR A 359 -9.59 -21.44 -2.75
CA TYR A 359 -8.61 -21.22 -3.80
C TYR A 359 -8.56 -22.40 -4.77
N ARG A 360 -8.46 -22.11 -6.06
CA ARG A 360 -8.21 -23.12 -7.11
C ARG A 360 -6.80 -23.67 -6.98
N PRO A 361 -6.53 -24.90 -7.49
CA PRO A 361 -5.19 -25.48 -7.48
C PRO A 361 -4.16 -24.53 -8.10
N GLY A 362 -2.98 -24.43 -7.46
CA GLY A 362 -1.93 -23.50 -7.90
C GLY A 362 -1.43 -23.75 -9.32
N ALA A 363 -1.57 -24.99 -9.84
CA ALA A 363 -1.25 -25.31 -11.24
C ALA A 363 -2.16 -24.57 -12.24
N GLU A 364 -3.42 -24.31 -11.88
CA GLU A 364 -4.42 -23.65 -12.72
C GLU A 364 -4.35 -22.12 -12.64
N THR A 365 -3.74 -21.58 -11.58
CA THR A 365 -3.78 -20.14 -11.26
C THR A 365 -2.40 -19.51 -11.17
N ARG A 366 -1.33 -20.24 -11.51
CA ARG A 366 0.06 -19.75 -11.37
C ARG A 366 0.27 -18.38 -12.01
N ASP A 367 -0.24 -18.19 -13.22
CA ASP A 367 -0.08 -16.97 -14.00
C ASP A 367 -0.97 -15.81 -13.49
N ARG A 368 -1.91 -16.10 -12.59
CA ARG A 368 -2.82 -15.13 -11.98
C ARG A 368 -2.33 -14.63 -10.61
N TRP A 369 -1.28 -15.27 -10.04
CA TRP A 369 -0.62 -14.83 -8.82
C TRP A 369 0.50 -13.86 -9.16
N ILE A 370 0.13 -12.60 -9.33
CA ILE A 370 1.05 -11.52 -9.65
C ILE A 370 1.29 -10.70 -8.38
N ALA A 371 2.56 -10.57 -7.99
CA ALA A 371 2.94 -9.60 -6.98
C ALA A 371 2.69 -8.20 -7.53
N CYS A 372 2.15 -7.28 -6.70
CA CYS A 372 1.83 -5.91 -7.11
C CYS A 372 3.04 -5.15 -7.72
N GLN A 373 4.26 -5.60 -7.44
CA GLN A 373 5.48 -5.07 -8.06
C GLN A 373 5.65 -5.50 -9.53
N ASP A 374 4.98 -6.55 -9.96
CA ASP A 374 5.11 -7.11 -11.31
C ASP A 374 4.11 -6.50 -12.29
N LEU A 375 2.97 -6.00 -11.79
CA LEU A 375 1.95 -5.32 -12.58
C LEU A 375 2.40 -3.95 -13.11
N TYR A 376 3.36 -3.31 -12.44
CA TYR A 376 3.83 -1.96 -12.78
C TYR A 376 5.21 -1.94 -13.44
N ARG A 377 5.63 -3.04 -14.06
CA ARG A 377 6.92 -3.11 -14.78
C ARG A 377 6.90 -2.44 -16.15
N PHE A 378 5.80 -1.87 -16.54
CA PHE A 378 5.63 -1.34 -17.90
C PHE A 378 6.53 -0.14 -18.21
N ASP A 379 6.88 0.68 -17.20
CA ASP A 379 7.56 1.95 -17.44
C ASP A 379 9.04 1.98 -17.09
N GLU A 380 9.53 1.11 -16.20
CA GLU A 380 10.89 1.22 -15.70
C GLU A 380 11.49 -0.09 -15.21
N ASN A 381 12.81 -0.14 -15.38
CA ASN A 381 13.60 -1.25 -14.87
C ASN A 381 13.56 -1.24 -13.31
N ALA A 382 13.39 -2.42 -12.71
CA ALA A 382 13.29 -2.62 -11.26
C ALA A 382 14.49 -2.03 -10.47
N ARG A 383 15.67 -1.92 -11.11
CA ARG A 383 16.87 -1.29 -10.50
C ARG A 383 16.70 0.21 -10.35
N THR A 384 16.14 0.90 -11.34
CA THR A 384 15.89 2.35 -11.31
C THR A 384 14.92 2.69 -10.19
N LEU A 385 13.83 1.93 -10.07
CA LEU A 385 12.87 2.10 -8.99
C LEU A 385 13.48 1.81 -7.61
N ALA A 386 14.30 0.76 -7.50
CA ALA A 386 15.00 0.45 -6.26
C ALA A 386 15.95 1.58 -5.85
N ARG A 387 16.77 2.08 -6.78
CA ARG A 387 17.69 3.19 -6.54
C ARG A 387 16.95 4.48 -6.14
N PHE A 388 15.88 4.81 -6.83
CA PHE A 388 15.03 5.96 -6.46
C PHE A 388 14.54 5.87 -5.01
N ARG A 389 13.99 4.71 -4.63
CA ARG A 389 13.54 4.46 -3.26
C ARG A 389 14.68 4.54 -2.26
N ASP A 390 15.84 3.99 -2.59
CA ASP A 390 17.01 4.01 -1.72
C ASP A 390 17.49 5.44 -1.45
N VAL A 391 17.52 6.29 -2.46
CA VAL A 391 17.89 7.72 -2.32
C VAL A 391 16.88 8.46 -1.43
N VAL A 392 15.59 8.32 -1.70
CA VAL A 392 14.53 9.01 -0.94
C VAL A 392 14.51 8.53 0.51
N ASP A 393 14.59 7.21 0.73
CA ASP A 393 14.57 6.62 2.07
C ASP A 393 15.79 7.02 2.89
N THR A 394 16.97 7.06 2.28
CA THR A 394 18.20 7.49 2.93
C THR A 394 18.10 8.93 3.42
N ALA A 395 17.72 9.85 2.53
CA ALA A 395 17.57 11.25 2.86
C ALA A 395 16.51 11.51 3.94
N LEU A 396 15.45 10.70 3.96
CA LEU A 396 14.43 10.76 5.03
C LEU A 396 14.99 10.26 6.36
N LEU A 397 15.77 9.17 6.38
CA LEU A 397 16.38 8.64 7.59
C LEU A 397 17.40 9.61 8.21
N ASP A 398 18.23 10.22 7.36
CA ASP A 398 19.18 11.27 7.79
C ASP A 398 18.43 12.43 8.45
N HIS A 399 17.37 12.93 7.82
CA HIS A 399 16.54 14.02 8.36
C HIS A 399 15.83 13.63 9.67
N LEU A 400 15.24 12.45 9.75
CA LEU A 400 14.60 11.96 10.99
C LEU A 400 15.59 11.85 12.15
N HIS A 401 16.82 11.42 11.85
CA HIS A 401 17.88 11.33 12.85
C HIS A 401 18.36 12.72 13.31
N GLU A 402 18.62 13.63 12.38
CA GLU A 402 19.06 15.01 12.66
C GLU A 402 18.04 15.78 13.51
N THR A 403 16.76 15.51 13.27
CA THR A 403 15.66 16.16 14.00
C THR A 403 15.20 15.41 15.26
N GLY A 404 15.86 14.29 15.63
CA GLY A 404 15.51 13.48 16.81
C GLY A 404 14.15 12.80 16.72
N ARG A 405 13.68 12.51 15.51
CA ARG A 405 12.37 11.90 15.24
C ARG A 405 12.45 10.42 14.84
N LEU A 406 13.66 9.83 14.83
CA LEU A 406 13.89 8.42 14.43
C LEU A 406 13.46 7.41 15.52
#